data_9318e7ade5fa187a797c468dc435c408
#
_entry.id   9318e7ade5fa187a797c468dc435c408
#
_cell.length_a   1.000
_cell.length_b   1.000
_cell.length_c   1.000
_cell.angle_alpha   90.00
_cell.angle_beta   90.00
_cell.angle_gamma   90.00
#
_symmetry.space_group_name_H-M   'P 1'
#
loop_
_entity.id
_entity.type
_entity.pdbx_description
1 polymer ?
#
loop_
_entity_poly.entity_id
_entity_poly.type
_entity_poly.pdbx_seq_one_letter_code
_entity_poly.pdbx_strand_id
1 'polypeptide(L)'
;MDFPIPQKTGPQKIALEARGLSCIRDDRVLFKGLDFTLKNNQVLLLEGKNGCGKTSLLRIICGFREQDAGELLWCNTAIKGSNYYAEMAYVGHLDGVKKELSVLENLKMSLALSQAGKYTIDQALDKVQLAGYDDSLVQSLSAGQKRRLSLARLLITKKTLWVLDEPFTSIDKQGIKLIESLMHEHISNGGMIILTSHHDLVLHEADVQKINLSACH
;
A
#
# COMPACT_ATOMS: atom_id res chain seq x y z
N MET A 1 23.80 19.29 1.35
CA MET A 1 23.97 18.24 2.39
C MET A 1 23.72 16.92 1.69
N ASP A 2 24.80 16.20 1.40
CA ASP A 2 24.72 14.90 0.76
C ASP A 2 24.20 13.88 1.75
N PHE A 3 23.06 13.28 1.44
CA PHE A 3 22.56 12.13 2.18
C PHE A 3 23.40 10.90 1.79
N PRO A 4 23.83 10.07 2.75
CA PRO A 4 24.60 8.86 2.44
C PRO A 4 23.74 7.93 1.59
N ILE A 5 24.29 7.48 0.46
CA ILE A 5 23.69 6.50 -0.45
C ILE A 5 23.53 5.19 0.34
N PRO A 6 22.31 4.66 0.51
CA PRO A 6 22.13 3.37 1.14
C PRO A 6 22.76 2.30 0.24
N GLN A 7 23.76 1.58 0.78
CA GLN A 7 24.38 0.45 0.09
C GLN A 7 23.32 -0.61 -0.17
N LYS A 8 23.23 -1.09 -1.42
CA LYS A 8 22.40 -2.25 -1.81
C LYS A 8 22.83 -3.46 -0.98
N THR A 9 22.12 -3.74 0.08
CA THR A 9 22.41 -4.87 0.99
C THR A 9 21.78 -6.13 0.46
N GLY A 10 22.61 -7.07 -0.02
CA GLY A 10 22.28 -8.47 -0.27
C GLY A 10 21.46 -8.79 -1.52
N PRO A 11 21.35 -10.07 -1.92
CA PRO A 11 20.52 -10.47 -3.06
C PRO A 11 19.05 -10.17 -2.77
N GLN A 12 18.42 -9.38 -3.65
CA GLN A 12 17.00 -9.04 -3.56
C GLN A 12 16.18 -10.33 -3.64
N LYS A 13 15.57 -10.73 -2.53
CA LYS A 13 14.75 -11.93 -2.45
C LYS A 13 13.35 -11.61 -3.01
N ILE A 14 12.84 -12.44 -3.90
CA ILE A 14 11.44 -12.39 -4.34
C ILE A 14 10.57 -12.66 -3.11
N ALA A 15 9.69 -11.72 -2.78
CA ALA A 15 8.79 -11.84 -1.65
C ALA A 15 7.36 -12.13 -2.10
N LEU A 16 6.85 -11.44 -3.15
CA LEU A 16 5.55 -11.70 -3.73
C LEU A 16 5.71 -12.13 -5.19
N GLU A 17 5.03 -13.20 -5.58
CA GLU A 17 5.03 -13.72 -6.94
C GLU A 17 3.62 -14.08 -7.36
N ALA A 18 3.23 -13.61 -8.55
CA ALA A 18 1.99 -13.98 -9.22
C ALA A 18 2.33 -14.83 -10.43
N ARG A 19 1.64 -15.96 -10.61
CA ARG A 19 1.80 -16.87 -11.74
C ARG A 19 0.47 -17.14 -12.39
N GLY A 20 0.33 -16.73 -13.64
CA GLY A 20 -0.84 -16.98 -14.47
C GLY A 20 -2.14 -16.43 -13.92
N LEU A 21 -2.10 -15.32 -13.12
CA LEU A 21 -3.30 -14.77 -12.48
C LEU A 21 -4.32 -14.35 -13.52
N SER A 22 -5.57 -14.73 -13.29
CA SER A 22 -6.69 -14.32 -14.13
C SER A 22 -7.86 -13.82 -13.26
N CYS A 23 -8.58 -12.85 -13.80
CA CYS A 23 -9.75 -12.27 -13.14
C CYS A 23 -10.86 -12.04 -14.16
N ILE A 24 -12.02 -12.65 -13.89
CA ILE A 24 -13.24 -12.52 -14.67
C ILE A 24 -14.30 -11.87 -13.78
N ARG A 25 -15.01 -10.87 -14.27
CA ARG A 25 -16.09 -10.22 -13.55
C ARG A 25 -17.25 -9.95 -14.48
N ASP A 26 -18.46 -10.40 -14.09
CA ASP A 26 -19.69 -10.21 -14.87
C ASP A 26 -19.47 -10.64 -16.34
N ASP A 27 -18.93 -11.86 -16.55
CA ASP A 27 -18.56 -12.49 -17.86
C ASP A 27 -17.51 -11.71 -18.66
N ARG A 28 -16.94 -10.66 -18.09
CA ARG A 28 -15.86 -9.90 -18.71
C ARG A 28 -14.49 -10.31 -18.12
N VAL A 29 -13.59 -10.72 -19.01
CA VAL A 29 -12.18 -10.91 -18.64
C VAL A 29 -11.55 -9.56 -18.34
N LEU A 30 -11.07 -9.33 -17.11
CA LEU A 30 -10.36 -8.12 -16.71
C LEU A 30 -8.87 -8.26 -17.00
N PHE A 31 -8.30 -9.43 -16.75
CA PHE A 31 -6.94 -9.80 -17.15
C PHE A 31 -6.81 -11.33 -17.13
N LYS A 32 -5.89 -11.87 -17.93
CA LYS A 32 -5.66 -13.31 -18.07
C LYS A 32 -4.17 -13.61 -18.16
N GLY A 33 -3.71 -14.62 -17.40
CA GLY A 33 -2.33 -15.08 -17.45
C GLY A 33 -1.31 -14.06 -16.98
N LEU A 34 -1.65 -13.22 -15.98
CA LEU A 34 -0.78 -12.18 -15.49
C LEU A 34 0.32 -12.76 -14.60
N ASP A 35 1.58 -12.51 -14.97
CA ASP A 35 2.75 -12.86 -14.19
C ASP A 35 3.48 -11.60 -13.71
N PHE A 36 3.89 -11.59 -12.45
CA PHE A 36 4.79 -10.58 -11.92
C PHE A 36 5.52 -11.07 -10.67
N THR A 37 6.62 -10.40 -10.34
CA THR A 37 7.33 -10.60 -9.09
C THR A 37 7.57 -9.26 -8.41
N LEU A 38 7.55 -9.23 -7.09
CA LEU A 38 7.91 -8.07 -6.29
C LEU A 38 8.95 -8.48 -5.26
N LYS A 39 10.05 -7.73 -5.23
CA LYS A 39 11.17 -7.94 -4.31
C LYS A 39 11.21 -6.84 -3.26
N ASN A 40 11.97 -7.07 -2.20
CA ASN A 40 12.27 -6.03 -1.23
C ASN A 40 12.83 -4.78 -1.93
N ASN A 41 12.50 -3.60 -1.42
CA ASN A 41 12.90 -2.30 -1.93
C ASN A 41 12.33 -1.97 -3.33
N GLN A 42 11.27 -2.65 -3.77
CA GLN A 42 10.62 -2.40 -5.05
C GLN A 42 9.23 -1.80 -4.90
N VAL A 43 8.82 -1.11 -5.95
CA VAL A 43 7.47 -0.58 -6.14
C VAL A 43 6.85 -1.23 -7.38
N LEU A 44 5.65 -1.72 -7.26
CA LEU A 44 4.82 -2.17 -8.38
C LEU A 44 3.71 -1.14 -8.62
N LEU A 45 3.81 -0.40 -9.72
CA LEU A 45 2.79 0.54 -10.16
C LEU A 45 1.85 -0.13 -11.15
N LEU A 46 0.57 -0.18 -10.79
CA LEU A 46 -0.49 -0.71 -11.66
C LEU A 46 -1.12 0.44 -12.46
N GLU A 47 -0.92 0.42 -13.76
CA GLU A 47 -1.44 1.39 -14.71
C GLU A 47 -2.60 0.80 -15.52
N GLY A 48 -3.36 1.66 -16.18
CA GLY A 48 -4.43 1.27 -17.09
C GLY A 48 -5.69 2.11 -16.93
N LYS A 49 -6.58 2.00 -17.91
CA LYS A 49 -7.87 2.74 -17.96
C LYS A 49 -8.77 2.38 -16.76
N ASN A 50 -9.72 3.24 -16.46
CA ASN A 50 -10.74 2.91 -15.46
C ASN A 50 -11.52 1.66 -15.89
N GLY A 51 -11.75 0.74 -14.93
CA GLY A 51 -12.45 -0.51 -15.19
C GLY A 51 -11.59 -1.63 -15.81
N CYS A 52 -10.26 -1.45 -16.05
CA CYS A 52 -9.38 -2.51 -16.55
C CYS A 52 -9.00 -3.58 -15.52
N GLY A 53 -9.40 -3.42 -14.24
CA GLY A 53 -9.17 -4.44 -13.22
C GLY A 53 -8.13 -4.09 -12.15
N LYS A 54 -7.58 -2.86 -12.09
CA LYS A 54 -6.59 -2.44 -11.07
C LYS A 54 -7.05 -2.76 -9.65
N THR A 55 -8.20 -2.24 -9.24
CA THR A 55 -8.79 -2.52 -7.91
C THR A 55 -9.12 -4.00 -7.72
N SER A 56 -9.50 -4.73 -8.79
CA SER A 56 -9.74 -6.19 -8.71
C SER A 56 -8.44 -6.94 -8.42
N LEU A 57 -7.34 -6.57 -9.07
CA LEU A 57 -6.02 -7.15 -8.79
C LEU A 57 -5.57 -6.83 -7.35
N LEU A 58 -5.72 -5.57 -6.90
CA LEU A 58 -5.41 -5.23 -5.51
C LEU A 58 -6.25 -6.04 -4.52
N ARG A 59 -7.55 -6.27 -4.81
CA ARG A 59 -8.42 -7.10 -3.96
C ARG A 59 -7.99 -8.57 -3.94
N ILE A 60 -7.48 -9.11 -5.05
CA ILE A 60 -6.91 -10.47 -5.09
C ILE A 60 -5.63 -10.49 -4.24
N ILE A 61 -4.73 -9.53 -4.41
CA ILE A 61 -3.52 -9.41 -3.61
C ILE A 61 -3.84 -9.29 -2.11
N CYS A 62 -4.87 -8.53 -1.75
CA CYS A 62 -5.30 -8.38 -0.35
C CYS A 62 -6.11 -9.57 0.20
N GLY A 63 -6.42 -10.58 -0.63
CA GLY A 63 -7.25 -11.72 -0.23
C GLY A 63 -8.74 -11.39 -0.04
N PHE A 64 -9.19 -10.22 -0.48
CA PHE A 64 -10.61 -9.83 -0.45
C PHE A 64 -11.42 -10.44 -1.60
N ARG A 65 -10.75 -10.99 -2.60
CA ARG A 65 -11.31 -11.73 -3.73
C ARG A 65 -10.37 -12.88 -4.06
N GLU A 66 -10.95 -14.02 -4.45
CA GLU A 66 -10.18 -15.12 -5.05
C GLU A 66 -9.93 -14.84 -6.54
N GLN A 67 -8.78 -15.26 -7.02
CA GLN A 67 -8.47 -15.28 -8.44
C GLN A 67 -9.27 -16.38 -9.15
N ASP A 68 -9.60 -16.17 -10.43
CA ASP A 68 -10.32 -17.17 -11.22
C ASP A 68 -9.36 -18.25 -11.78
N ALA A 69 -8.07 -17.93 -11.95
CA ALA A 69 -6.99 -18.88 -12.27
C ALA A 69 -5.63 -18.34 -11.81
N GLY A 70 -4.63 -19.22 -11.78
CA GLY A 70 -3.27 -18.91 -11.36
C GLY A 70 -3.07 -18.97 -9.86
N GLU A 71 -1.91 -18.53 -9.40
CA GLU A 71 -1.55 -18.54 -7.97
C GLU A 71 -0.82 -17.27 -7.54
N LEU A 72 -0.93 -16.95 -6.26
CA LEU A 72 -0.21 -15.86 -5.61
C LEU A 72 0.59 -16.44 -4.45
N LEU A 73 1.91 -16.23 -4.48
CA LEU A 73 2.86 -16.78 -3.52
C LEU A 73 3.54 -15.66 -2.72
N TRP A 74 3.69 -15.89 -1.43
CA TRP A 74 4.50 -15.09 -0.52
C TRP A 74 5.67 -15.91 -0.02
N CYS A 75 6.90 -15.49 -0.34
CA CYS A 75 8.12 -16.24 -0.01
C CYS A 75 8.04 -17.72 -0.42
N ASN A 76 7.59 -17.99 -1.66
CA ASN A 76 7.37 -19.32 -2.27
C ASN A 76 6.25 -20.16 -1.60
N THR A 77 5.41 -19.58 -0.75
CA THR A 77 4.28 -20.27 -0.11
C THR A 77 2.98 -19.57 -0.52
N ALA A 78 1.93 -20.33 -0.81
CA ALA A 78 0.62 -19.74 -1.11
C ALA A 78 0.21 -18.74 -0.04
N ILE A 79 -0.34 -17.58 -0.44
CA ILE A 79 -0.73 -16.52 0.51
C ILE A 79 -1.72 -17.01 1.56
N LYS A 80 -2.62 -17.96 1.19
CA LYS A 80 -3.47 -18.68 2.14
C LYS A 80 -2.59 -19.63 2.96
N GLY A 81 -2.59 -19.48 4.30
CA GLY A 81 -1.80 -20.32 5.22
C GLY A 81 -0.38 -19.82 5.48
N SER A 82 0.00 -18.66 4.97
CA SER A 82 1.25 -17.97 5.28
C SER A 82 1.02 -16.78 6.23
N ASN A 83 2.13 -16.20 6.73
CA ASN A 83 2.06 -14.94 7.51
C ASN A 83 1.79 -13.70 6.63
N TYR A 84 1.39 -13.87 5.39
CA TYR A 84 1.23 -12.80 4.41
C TYR A 84 0.37 -11.64 4.92
N TYR A 85 -0.82 -11.95 5.47
CA TYR A 85 -1.73 -10.90 5.95
C TYR A 85 -1.21 -10.16 7.20
N ALA A 86 -0.34 -10.79 7.98
CA ALA A 86 0.34 -10.10 9.08
C ALA A 86 1.39 -9.10 8.57
N GLU A 87 2.00 -9.37 7.42
CA GLU A 87 3.04 -8.55 6.79
C GLU A 87 2.49 -7.47 5.86
N MET A 88 1.21 -7.51 5.49
CA MET A 88 0.58 -6.63 4.52
C MET A 88 -0.31 -5.59 5.20
N ALA A 89 -0.31 -4.36 4.67
CA ALA A 89 -1.30 -3.34 4.98
C ALA A 89 -1.97 -2.83 3.70
N TYR A 90 -3.28 -2.61 3.76
CA TYR A 90 -4.06 -2.06 2.67
C TYR A 90 -4.66 -0.70 3.03
N VAL A 91 -4.46 0.26 2.14
CA VAL A 91 -5.17 1.56 2.15
C VAL A 91 -5.91 1.68 0.83
N GLY A 92 -7.22 1.48 0.90
CA GLY A 92 -8.11 1.52 -0.25
C GLY A 92 -8.63 2.92 -0.57
N HIS A 93 -9.57 2.98 -1.50
CA HIS A 93 -10.28 4.21 -1.83
C HIS A 93 -11.06 4.78 -0.63
N LEU A 94 -11.60 3.90 0.23
CA LEU A 94 -12.10 4.27 1.55
C LEU A 94 -10.95 4.17 2.55
N ASP A 95 -10.73 5.22 3.33
CA ASP A 95 -9.57 5.34 4.24
C ASP A 95 -9.48 4.25 5.33
N GLY A 96 -10.53 3.45 5.50
CA GLY A 96 -10.58 2.36 6.47
C GLY A 96 -10.51 2.81 7.92
N VAL A 97 -10.92 4.04 8.20
CA VAL A 97 -10.99 4.63 9.55
C VAL A 97 -12.42 4.63 10.07
N LYS A 98 -12.58 4.47 11.37
CA LYS A 98 -13.88 4.51 12.05
C LYS A 98 -14.26 5.94 12.34
N LYS A 99 -15.36 6.41 11.74
CA LYS A 99 -15.78 7.82 11.80
C LYS A 99 -16.26 8.24 13.19
N GLU A 100 -16.76 7.29 13.96
CA GLU A 100 -17.32 7.45 15.31
C GLU A 100 -16.22 7.50 16.39
N LEU A 101 -15.00 7.11 16.05
CA LEU A 101 -13.86 7.12 16.96
C LEU A 101 -13.01 8.37 16.74
N SER A 102 -12.24 8.75 17.78
CA SER A 102 -11.22 9.79 17.65
C SER A 102 -10.03 9.30 16.81
N VAL A 103 -9.16 10.24 16.43
CA VAL A 103 -7.89 9.94 15.75
C VAL A 103 -7.06 8.98 16.59
N LEU A 104 -6.88 9.27 17.87
CA LEU A 104 -6.11 8.44 18.81
C LEU A 104 -6.71 7.03 18.97
N GLU A 105 -8.03 6.93 19.09
CA GLU A 105 -8.72 5.63 19.22
C GLU A 105 -8.53 4.76 17.96
N ASN A 106 -8.63 5.36 16.77
CA ASN A 106 -8.36 4.66 15.51
C ASN A 106 -6.92 4.09 15.45
N LEU A 107 -5.94 4.87 15.91
CA LEU A 107 -4.54 4.44 15.93
C LEU A 107 -4.30 3.35 16.99
N LYS A 108 -4.84 3.51 18.20
CA LYS A 108 -4.80 2.48 19.25
C LYS A 108 -5.41 1.16 18.80
N MET A 109 -6.57 1.22 18.12
CA MET A 109 -7.21 0.03 17.54
C MET A 109 -6.31 -0.66 16.51
N SER A 110 -5.62 0.11 15.67
CA SER A 110 -4.69 -0.46 14.67
C SER A 110 -3.49 -1.14 15.32
N LEU A 111 -2.94 -0.57 16.40
CA LEU A 111 -1.85 -1.19 17.17
C LEU A 111 -2.31 -2.46 17.89
N ALA A 112 -3.51 -2.48 18.44
CA ALA A 112 -4.05 -3.67 19.13
C ALA A 112 -4.19 -4.89 18.20
N LEU A 113 -4.34 -4.66 16.89
CA LEU A 113 -4.50 -5.69 15.86
C LEU A 113 -3.20 -6.04 15.12
N SER A 114 -2.07 -5.40 15.46
CA SER A 114 -0.82 -5.56 14.70
C SER A 114 0.40 -5.44 15.61
N GLN A 115 1.54 -5.92 15.13
CA GLN A 115 2.82 -5.62 15.79
C GLN A 115 3.13 -4.13 15.66
N ALA A 116 3.72 -3.54 16.71
CA ALA A 116 4.17 -2.16 16.69
C ALA A 116 5.23 -1.94 15.60
N GLY A 117 5.08 -0.86 14.86
CA GLY A 117 6.00 -0.40 13.83
C GLY A 117 7.15 0.43 14.40
N LYS A 118 7.77 1.22 13.51
CA LYS A 118 8.94 2.06 13.83
C LYS A 118 8.55 3.30 14.65
N TYR A 119 7.35 3.84 14.46
CA TYR A 119 6.92 5.11 15.03
C TYR A 119 5.91 4.93 16.16
N THR A 120 6.02 5.75 17.20
CA THR A 120 4.95 5.94 18.19
C THR A 120 3.75 6.65 17.53
N ILE A 121 2.61 6.66 18.21
CA ILE A 121 1.41 7.38 17.71
C ILE A 121 1.73 8.86 17.51
N ASP A 122 2.35 9.51 18.51
CA ASP A 122 2.68 10.94 18.45
C ASP A 122 3.61 11.26 17.30
N GLN A 123 4.69 10.47 17.12
CA GLN A 123 5.62 10.60 15.99
C GLN A 123 4.93 10.42 14.63
N ALA A 124 3.99 9.48 14.54
CA ALA A 124 3.24 9.26 13.31
C ALA A 124 2.29 10.42 13.02
N LEU A 125 1.60 10.96 14.03
CA LEU A 125 0.74 12.14 13.89
C LEU A 125 1.53 13.37 13.45
N ASP A 126 2.70 13.60 14.03
CA ASP A 126 3.60 14.68 13.58
C ASP A 126 3.99 14.49 12.11
N LYS A 127 4.43 13.30 11.74
CA LYS A 127 4.84 12.98 10.35
C LYS A 127 3.74 13.22 9.34
N VAL A 128 2.49 12.87 9.67
CA VAL A 128 1.35 13.06 8.75
C VAL A 128 0.67 14.43 8.95
N GLN A 129 1.23 15.33 9.76
CA GLN A 129 0.70 16.68 10.04
C GLN A 129 -0.72 16.64 10.64
N LEU A 130 -0.93 15.74 11.59
CA LEU A 130 -2.15 15.62 12.39
C LEU A 130 -1.90 15.81 13.89
N ALA A 131 -0.76 16.40 14.28
CA ALA A 131 -0.50 16.77 15.66
C ALA A 131 -1.60 17.70 16.20
N GLY A 132 -2.09 17.43 17.42
CA GLY A 132 -3.16 18.17 18.06
C GLY A 132 -4.59 17.79 17.62
N TYR A 133 -4.74 16.77 16.77
CA TYR A 133 -6.05 16.23 16.39
C TYR A 133 -6.43 14.94 17.15
N ASP A 134 -5.67 14.57 18.18
CA ASP A 134 -5.77 13.28 18.89
C ASP A 134 -7.21 12.97 19.34
N ASP A 135 -7.86 13.91 19.97
CA ASP A 135 -9.23 13.78 20.51
C ASP A 135 -10.32 14.12 19.48
N SER A 136 -9.94 14.57 18.28
CA SER A 136 -10.90 14.93 17.25
C SER A 136 -11.59 13.70 16.70
N LEU A 137 -12.92 13.70 16.62
CA LEU A 137 -13.68 12.63 15.97
C LEU A 137 -13.35 12.61 14.48
N VAL A 138 -13.12 11.42 13.92
CA VAL A 138 -12.75 11.27 12.51
C VAL A 138 -13.84 11.78 11.57
N GLN A 139 -15.11 11.76 11.96
CA GLN A 139 -16.18 12.34 11.15
C GLN A 139 -16.00 13.84 10.89
N SER A 140 -15.38 14.59 11.79
CA SER A 140 -15.13 16.04 11.64
C SER A 140 -13.91 16.37 10.78
N LEU A 141 -13.08 15.40 10.46
CA LEU A 141 -11.89 15.59 9.64
C LEU A 141 -12.26 15.80 8.16
N SER A 142 -11.46 16.61 7.46
CA SER A 142 -11.52 16.71 6.00
C SER A 142 -11.11 15.38 5.33
N ALA A 143 -11.42 15.24 4.04
CA ALA A 143 -11.00 14.06 3.27
C ALA A 143 -9.47 13.87 3.28
N GLY A 144 -8.71 14.95 3.10
CA GLY A 144 -7.24 14.92 3.18
C GLY A 144 -6.72 14.51 4.55
N GLN A 145 -7.33 15.00 5.63
CA GLN A 145 -6.97 14.59 7.00
C GLN A 145 -7.28 13.11 7.26
N LYS A 146 -8.42 12.60 6.78
CA LYS A 146 -8.76 11.16 6.85
C LYS A 146 -7.73 10.32 6.10
N ARG A 147 -7.30 10.77 4.92
CA ARG A 147 -6.24 10.11 4.16
C ARG A 147 -4.91 10.10 4.91
N ARG A 148 -4.52 11.22 5.52
CA ARG A 148 -3.32 11.31 6.38
C ARG A 148 -3.41 10.39 7.59
N LEU A 149 -4.58 10.26 8.23
CA LEU A 149 -4.81 9.30 9.32
C LEU A 149 -4.63 7.85 8.85
N SER A 150 -5.11 7.49 7.65
CA SER A 150 -4.89 6.14 7.11
C SER A 150 -3.41 5.84 6.87
N LEU A 151 -2.60 6.85 6.51
CA LEU A 151 -1.15 6.73 6.40
C LEU A 151 -0.45 6.62 7.76
N ALA A 152 -0.91 7.37 8.78
CA ALA A 152 -0.39 7.22 10.14
C ALA A 152 -0.50 5.78 10.65
N ARG A 153 -1.59 5.06 10.30
CA ARG A 153 -1.78 3.64 10.63
C ARG A 153 -0.68 2.75 10.03
N LEU A 154 -0.18 3.07 8.82
CA LEU A 154 0.93 2.34 8.22
C LEU A 154 2.23 2.54 8.99
N LEU A 155 2.47 3.74 9.52
CA LEU A 155 3.72 4.10 10.21
C LEU A 155 3.82 3.44 11.59
N ILE A 156 2.70 3.33 12.31
CA ILE A 156 2.66 2.76 13.67
C ILE A 156 2.63 1.23 13.69
N THR A 157 2.39 0.58 12.53
CA THR A 157 2.31 -0.88 12.44
C THR A 157 3.47 -1.45 11.64
N LYS A 158 4.01 -2.60 12.06
CA LYS A 158 5.09 -3.28 11.34
C LYS A 158 4.51 -4.04 10.16
N LYS A 159 4.63 -3.48 8.97
CA LYS A 159 4.16 -4.05 7.71
C LYS A 159 5.24 -3.96 6.64
N THR A 160 5.54 -5.07 6.00
CA THR A 160 6.58 -5.14 4.95
C THR A 160 6.03 -4.74 3.59
N LEU A 161 4.77 -5.06 3.31
CA LEU A 161 4.08 -4.74 2.06
C LEU A 161 2.96 -3.72 2.28
N TRP A 162 3.05 -2.58 1.61
CA TRP A 162 1.95 -1.61 1.51
C TRP A 162 1.22 -1.77 0.19
N VAL A 163 -0.09 -1.93 0.24
CA VAL A 163 -0.98 -1.97 -0.93
C VAL A 163 -1.86 -0.72 -0.89
N LEU A 164 -1.69 0.17 -1.86
CA LEU A 164 -2.28 1.51 -1.87
C LEU A 164 -3.16 1.70 -3.11
N ASP A 165 -4.45 1.88 -2.92
CA ASP A 165 -5.39 2.14 -4.01
C ASP A 165 -5.65 3.64 -4.12
N GLU A 166 -5.10 4.27 -5.17
CA GLU A 166 -5.18 5.71 -5.45
C GLU A 166 -4.78 6.60 -4.23
N PRO A 167 -3.53 6.46 -3.69
CA PRO A 167 -3.14 7.13 -2.46
C PRO A 167 -3.15 8.66 -2.53
N PHE A 168 -3.11 9.25 -3.73
CA PHE A 168 -3.01 10.70 -3.95
C PHE A 168 -4.37 11.38 -4.15
N THR A 169 -5.47 10.64 -4.18
CA THR A 169 -6.81 11.19 -4.37
C THR A 169 -7.20 12.10 -3.20
N SER A 170 -7.75 13.28 -3.50
CA SER A 170 -8.19 14.30 -2.54
C SER A 170 -7.07 14.89 -1.67
N ILE A 171 -5.83 14.85 -2.14
CA ILE A 171 -4.64 15.36 -1.46
C ILE A 171 -4.10 16.58 -2.23
N ASP A 172 -3.66 17.61 -1.50
CA ASP A 172 -2.99 18.78 -2.05
C ASP A 172 -1.53 18.48 -2.41
N LYS A 173 -0.87 19.42 -3.11
CA LYS A 173 0.53 19.27 -3.53
C LYS A 173 1.50 18.99 -2.37
N GLN A 174 1.24 19.56 -1.20
CA GLN A 174 2.08 19.35 -0.02
C GLN A 174 1.87 17.93 0.53
N GLY A 175 0.63 17.47 0.58
CA GLY A 175 0.29 16.11 0.98
C GLY A 175 0.83 15.05 0.00
N ILE A 176 0.85 15.32 -1.31
CA ILE A 176 1.49 14.42 -2.29
C ILE A 176 2.98 14.22 -1.93
N LYS A 177 3.74 15.32 -1.73
CA LYS A 177 5.15 15.23 -1.34
C LYS A 177 5.35 14.47 -0.02
N LEU A 178 4.45 14.66 0.94
CA LEU A 178 4.47 13.91 2.19
C LEU A 178 4.31 12.41 1.92
N ILE A 179 3.32 12.01 1.13
CA ILE A 179 3.08 10.59 0.80
C ILE A 179 4.30 10.00 0.08
N GLU A 180 4.85 10.69 -0.92
CA GLU A 180 6.06 10.26 -1.63
C GLU A 180 7.26 10.08 -0.67
N SER A 181 7.46 11.01 0.28
CA SER A 181 8.50 10.89 1.30
C SER A 181 8.31 9.66 2.21
N LEU A 182 7.08 9.38 2.64
CA LEU A 182 6.76 8.19 3.45
C LEU A 182 6.97 6.90 2.67
N MET A 183 6.58 6.88 1.39
CA MET A 183 6.82 5.74 0.50
C MET A 183 8.31 5.51 0.29
N HIS A 184 9.08 6.57 0.03
CA HIS A 184 10.54 6.49 -0.11
C HIS A 184 11.19 5.95 1.16
N GLU A 185 10.79 6.44 2.34
CA GLU A 185 11.29 5.95 3.61
C GLU A 185 10.98 4.45 3.81
N HIS A 186 9.77 4.02 3.48
CA HIS A 186 9.36 2.62 3.60
C HIS A 186 10.23 1.71 2.71
N ILE A 187 10.40 2.08 1.43
CA ILE A 187 11.23 1.35 0.47
C ILE A 187 12.69 1.30 0.92
N SER A 188 13.26 2.42 1.34
CA SER A 188 14.65 2.48 1.81
C SER A 188 14.93 1.60 3.04
N ASN A 189 13.90 1.32 3.85
CA ASN A 189 13.97 0.41 4.99
C ASN A 189 13.65 -1.07 4.65
N GLY A 190 13.64 -1.44 3.37
CA GLY A 190 13.41 -2.84 2.94
C GLY A 190 11.95 -3.18 2.65
N GLY A 191 11.05 -2.21 2.73
CA GLY A 191 9.64 -2.40 2.43
C GLY A 191 9.36 -2.56 0.93
N MET A 192 8.13 -2.91 0.62
CA MET A 192 7.58 -3.05 -0.73
C MET A 192 6.28 -2.29 -0.85
N ILE A 193 6.00 -1.78 -2.04
CA ILE A 193 4.74 -1.08 -2.30
C ILE A 193 4.11 -1.60 -3.58
N ILE A 194 2.81 -1.85 -3.55
CA ILE A 194 1.97 -2.02 -4.75
C ILE A 194 0.97 -0.87 -4.72
N LEU A 195 0.87 -0.13 -5.82
CA LEU A 195 -0.10 0.95 -5.87
C LEU A 195 -0.74 1.13 -7.23
N THR A 196 -1.94 1.70 -7.21
CA THR A 196 -2.58 2.30 -8.38
C THR A 196 -2.40 3.82 -8.30
N SER A 197 -2.17 4.47 -9.41
CA SER A 197 -2.10 5.93 -9.46
C SER A 197 -2.39 6.45 -10.88
N HIS A 198 -3.05 7.59 -10.95
CA HIS A 198 -3.11 8.45 -12.14
C HIS A 198 -2.13 9.62 -12.04
N HIS A 199 -1.42 9.74 -10.94
CA HIS A 199 -0.38 10.74 -10.71
C HIS A 199 0.98 10.20 -11.13
N ASP A 200 1.79 11.04 -11.80
CA ASP A 200 3.16 10.70 -12.14
C ASP A 200 3.99 10.58 -10.85
N LEU A 201 4.38 9.37 -10.55
CA LEU A 201 5.11 9.04 -9.34
C LEU A 201 6.57 9.51 -9.46
N VAL A 202 7.01 10.35 -8.53
CA VAL A 202 8.40 10.78 -8.43
C VAL A 202 9.05 10.10 -7.23
N LEU A 203 9.45 8.83 -7.42
CA LEU A 203 10.25 8.10 -6.44
C LEU A 203 11.68 7.98 -6.99
N HIS A 204 12.51 8.97 -6.66
CA HIS A 204 13.93 8.94 -7.01
C HIS A 204 14.60 7.71 -6.40
N GLU A 205 15.43 7.00 -7.19
CA GLU A 205 16.20 5.81 -6.78
C GLU A 205 15.40 4.55 -6.41
N ALA A 206 14.05 4.56 -6.46
CA ALA A 206 13.27 3.35 -6.28
C ALA A 206 13.24 2.51 -7.58
N ASP A 207 13.34 1.20 -7.43
CA ASP A 207 13.11 0.26 -8.54
C ASP A 207 11.59 0.12 -8.76
N VAL A 208 11.08 0.88 -9.73
CA VAL A 208 9.64 0.92 -10.05
C VAL A 208 9.35 0.04 -11.23
N GLN A 209 8.69 -1.08 -10.98
CA GLN A 209 8.11 -1.94 -12.02
C GLN A 209 6.71 -1.43 -12.36
N LYS A 210 6.38 -1.41 -13.66
CA LYS A 210 5.06 -1.00 -14.14
C LYS A 210 4.33 -2.14 -14.81
N ILE A 211 3.05 -2.31 -14.49
CA ILE A 211 2.14 -3.23 -15.17
C ILE A 211 0.98 -2.44 -15.74
N ASN A 212 0.81 -2.50 -17.05
CA ASN A 212 -0.36 -1.91 -17.72
C ASN A 212 -1.43 -2.98 -17.95
N LEU A 213 -2.44 -3.01 -17.09
CA LEU A 213 -3.54 -3.97 -17.17
C LEU A 213 -4.44 -3.80 -18.40
N SER A 214 -4.41 -2.66 -19.08
CA SER A 214 -5.16 -2.47 -20.33
C SER A 214 -4.58 -3.27 -21.50
N ALA A 215 -3.37 -3.79 -21.38
CA ALA A 215 -2.67 -4.60 -22.38
C ALA A 215 -2.75 -6.13 -22.10
N CYS A 216 -3.38 -6.54 -21.00
CA CYS A 216 -3.39 -7.92 -20.51
C CYS A 216 -4.73 -8.64 -20.85
N HIS A 217 -5.26 -8.44 -22.07
CA HIS A 217 -6.50 -9.09 -22.57
C HIS A 217 -6.20 -10.21 -23.52
#